data_2945ef9906f8552f67d6eea3bab09c74
#
_entry.id   2945ef9906f8552f67d6eea3bab09c74
#
_cell.length_a   1.000
_cell.length_b   1.000
_cell.length_c   1.000
_cell.angle_alpha   90.00
_cell.angle_beta   90.00
_cell.angle_gamma   90.00
#
_symmetry.space_group_name_H-M   'P 1'
#
loop_
_entity.id
_entity.type
_entity.pdbx_description
1 polymer ?
#
loop_
_entity_poly.entity_id
_entity_poly.type
_entity_poly.pdbx_seq_one_letter_code
_entity_poly.pdbx_strand_id
1 'polypeptide(L)'
;MKRVALPIAILLVSLLITGVLLRTPTAVVESAPEMIPVSVRVTEVKQQSVQLVVESQGRVQAAQLASVSAAVAGPIAWISPSMQAGAYVEEGEVLLRLESSDFETVLARTSASMQQAQAESSHADNELERLAGLAEQRLASDSQLQDARRAAAVNAAKLLDSQASYKQAQLDLERTEIKAPFNAIIETREVELGQYINRAQSAAILYGADEVEVRLPLAIRQLGYLDIPLGTRDELVGNAAPD
;
A
#
# COMPACT_ATOMS: atom_id res chain seq x y z
N MET A 1 70.53 113.39 -24.58
CA MET A 1 69.44 112.79 -23.71
C MET A 1 68.45 111.85 -24.39
N LYS A 2 68.51 111.69 -25.70
CA LYS A 2 67.51 110.78 -26.46
C LYS A 2 67.89 109.30 -26.60
N ARG A 3 69.10 108.90 -26.21
CA ARG A 3 69.57 107.49 -26.41
C ARG A 3 69.30 106.59 -25.21
N VAL A 4 68.87 107.07 -24.08
CA VAL A 4 68.59 106.23 -22.89
C VAL A 4 67.07 106.01 -22.70
N ALA A 5 66.25 106.89 -23.32
CA ALA A 5 64.80 106.80 -23.17
C ALA A 5 64.17 105.53 -23.87
N LEU A 6 64.79 105.07 -24.96
CA LEU A 6 64.28 103.95 -25.73
C LEU A 6 64.32 102.61 -24.98
N PRO A 7 65.47 102.21 -24.35
CA PRO A 7 65.51 100.96 -23.61
C PRO A 7 64.63 100.99 -22.33
N ILE A 8 64.47 102.13 -21.71
CA ILE A 8 63.58 102.26 -20.52
C ILE A 8 62.10 102.03 -20.92
N ALA A 9 61.72 102.63 -22.09
CA ALA A 9 60.37 102.42 -22.61
C ALA A 9 60.05 100.92 -22.95
N ILE A 10 61.05 100.23 -23.53
CA ILE A 10 60.89 98.82 -23.84
C ILE A 10 60.77 97.99 -22.54
N LEU A 11 61.55 98.32 -21.53
CA LEU A 11 61.51 97.67 -20.21
C LEU A 11 60.16 97.84 -19.51
N LEU A 12 59.63 99.09 -19.56
CA LEU A 12 58.32 99.36 -19.00
C LEU A 12 57.17 98.67 -19.77
N VAL A 13 57.25 98.58 -21.10
CA VAL A 13 56.28 97.88 -21.90
C VAL A 13 56.34 96.37 -21.62
N SER A 14 57.56 95.81 -21.50
CA SER A 14 57.73 94.39 -21.15
C SER A 14 57.19 94.06 -19.76
N LEU A 15 57.44 94.96 -18.79
CA LEU A 15 56.90 94.76 -17.42
C LEU A 15 55.38 94.86 -17.39
N LEU A 16 54.83 95.79 -18.27
CA LEU A 16 53.36 95.98 -18.34
C LEU A 16 52.70 94.71 -19.00
N ILE A 17 53.33 94.17 -20.06
CA ILE A 17 52.83 92.94 -20.73
C ILE A 17 52.93 91.78 -19.73
N THR A 18 54.03 91.62 -19.00
CA THR A 18 54.14 90.52 -18.01
C THR A 18 53.11 90.71 -16.89
N GLY A 19 52.85 91.93 -16.45
CA GLY A 19 51.83 92.15 -15.45
C GLY A 19 50.40 91.87 -15.92
N VAL A 20 50.12 92.08 -17.17
CA VAL A 20 48.81 91.70 -17.79
C VAL A 20 48.68 90.18 -17.97
N LEU A 21 49.76 89.55 -18.39
CA LEU A 21 49.73 88.05 -18.50
C LEU A 21 49.55 87.36 -17.17
N LEU A 22 50.17 87.89 -16.11
CA LEU A 22 50.05 87.36 -14.72
C LEU A 22 48.66 87.58 -14.13
N ARG A 23 47.91 88.56 -14.65
CA ARG A 23 46.56 88.86 -14.16
C ARG A 23 45.44 88.17 -14.94
N THR A 24 45.73 87.43 -16.04
CA THR A 24 44.76 86.61 -16.69
C THR A 24 44.56 85.35 -15.87
N PRO A 25 43.48 85.22 -15.16
CA PRO A 25 43.22 83.95 -14.47
C PRO A 25 42.96 82.89 -15.56
N THR A 26 43.80 81.84 -15.59
CA THR A 26 43.50 80.67 -16.34
C THR A 26 42.31 80.03 -15.67
N ALA A 27 41.10 80.27 -16.21
CA ALA A 27 39.93 79.51 -15.78
C ALA A 27 40.17 78.01 -16.18
N VAL A 28 40.63 77.25 -15.19
CA VAL A 28 40.54 75.77 -15.33
C VAL A 28 39.09 75.52 -15.26
N VAL A 29 38.47 75.21 -16.42
CA VAL A 29 37.13 74.64 -16.46
C VAL A 29 37.31 73.28 -15.92
N GLU A 30 37.02 73.08 -14.63
CA GLU A 30 36.86 71.81 -13.97
C GLU A 30 35.53 71.23 -14.56
N SER A 31 35.71 70.53 -15.70
CA SER A 31 34.60 69.74 -16.22
C SER A 31 34.30 68.68 -15.17
N ALA A 32 33.22 68.94 -14.43
CA ALA A 32 32.63 67.88 -13.62
C ALA A 32 32.52 66.64 -14.51
N PRO A 33 32.97 65.46 -14.02
CA PRO A 33 32.85 64.26 -14.82
C PRO A 33 31.38 64.09 -15.20
N GLU A 34 31.12 64.17 -16.49
CA GLU A 34 29.81 63.91 -17.07
C GLU A 34 29.53 62.43 -16.75
N MET A 35 28.67 62.22 -15.73
CA MET A 35 28.23 60.90 -15.39
C MET A 35 27.49 60.37 -16.60
N ILE A 36 28.17 59.52 -17.37
CA ILE A 36 27.55 58.80 -18.48
C ILE A 36 26.45 57.93 -17.89
N PRO A 37 25.18 58.20 -18.18
CA PRO A 37 24.10 57.41 -17.62
C PRO A 37 24.26 55.98 -18.13
N VAL A 38 24.50 55.06 -17.19
CA VAL A 38 24.55 53.63 -17.54
C VAL A 38 23.12 53.22 -17.93
N SER A 39 22.94 52.88 -19.17
CA SER A 39 21.67 52.37 -19.65
C SER A 39 21.45 51.00 -19.04
N VAL A 40 20.54 50.88 -18.08
CA VAL A 40 20.12 49.61 -17.49
C VAL A 40 18.75 49.25 -18.05
N ARG A 41 18.63 48.02 -18.49
CA ARG A 41 17.33 47.48 -18.88
C ARG A 41 16.60 47.07 -17.62
N VAL A 42 15.54 47.71 -17.28
CA VAL A 42 14.67 47.37 -16.15
C VAL A 42 13.44 46.64 -16.69
N THR A 43 13.04 45.57 -16.03
CA THR A 43 11.80 44.86 -16.28
C THR A 43 10.92 45.04 -15.06
N GLU A 44 9.70 45.48 -15.28
CA GLU A 44 8.73 45.59 -14.21
C GLU A 44 8.35 44.18 -13.74
N VAL A 45 8.65 43.84 -12.48
CA VAL A 45 8.27 42.56 -11.87
C VAL A 45 6.82 42.64 -11.44
N LYS A 46 5.96 41.90 -12.10
CA LYS A 46 4.57 41.75 -11.70
C LYS A 46 4.43 40.44 -10.94
N GLN A 47 3.78 40.46 -9.82
CA GLN A 47 3.45 39.28 -9.07
C GLN A 47 2.41 38.48 -9.85
N GLN A 48 2.79 37.32 -10.34
CA GLN A 48 1.90 36.40 -11.05
C GLN A 48 1.86 35.08 -10.30
N SER A 49 0.67 34.45 -10.25
CA SER A 49 0.54 33.08 -9.78
C SER A 49 1.11 32.16 -10.85
N VAL A 50 2.14 31.43 -10.52
CA VAL A 50 2.76 30.44 -11.40
C VAL A 50 2.43 29.04 -10.87
N GLN A 51 1.76 28.26 -11.67
CA GLN A 51 1.56 26.85 -11.37
C GLN A 51 2.86 26.09 -11.65
N LEU A 52 3.44 25.54 -10.61
CA LEU A 52 4.62 24.69 -10.74
C LEU A 52 4.15 23.26 -11.04
N VAL A 53 4.61 22.71 -12.14
CA VAL A 53 4.33 21.32 -12.54
C VAL A 53 5.55 20.47 -12.20
N VAL A 54 5.33 19.40 -11.47
CA VAL A 54 6.34 18.40 -11.15
C VAL A 54 6.11 17.18 -12.05
N GLU A 55 7.01 16.98 -13.01
CA GLU A 55 6.96 15.82 -13.89
C GLU A 55 7.64 14.63 -13.20
N SER A 56 6.96 13.48 -13.20
CA SER A 56 7.50 12.22 -12.73
C SER A 56 7.03 11.09 -13.63
N GLN A 57 7.83 10.03 -13.70
CA GLN A 57 7.49 8.81 -14.43
C GLN A 57 7.45 7.65 -13.44
N GLY A 58 6.37 6.89 -13.46
CA GLY A 58 6.17 5.74 -12.60
C GLY A 58 5.76 4.50 -13.35
N ARG A 59 5.89 3.37 -12.68
CA ARG A 59 5.36 2.09 -13.18
C ARG A 59 4.03 1.82 -12.51
N VAL A 60 3.03 1.51 -13.33
CA VAL A 60 1.73 1.00 -12.85
C VAL A 60 1.94 -0.44 -12.40
N GLN A 61 1.50 -0.75 -11.21
CA GLN A 61 1.51 -2.10 -10.63
C GLN A 61 0.12 -2.41 -10.07
N ALA A 62 -0.24 -3.68 -10.00
CA ALA A 62 -1.45 -4.06 -9.30
C ALA A 62 -1.29 -3.75 -7.80
N ALA A 63 -2.32 -3.19 -7.18
CA ALA A 63 -2.33 -2.91 -5.74
C ALA A 63 -2.31 -4.22 -4.92
N GLN A 64 -2.87 -5.30 -5.47
CA GLN A 64 -2.94 -6.61 -4.84
C GLN A 64 -2.31 -7.66 -5.76
N LEU A 65 -1.41 -8.47 -5.20
CA LEU A 65 -0.81 -9.64 -5.84
C LEU A 65 -0.98 -10.82 -4.89
N ALA A 66 -1.55 -11.91 -5.36
CA ALA A 66 -1.73 -13.11 -4.56
C ALA A 66 -1.29 -14.36 -5.32
N SER A 67 -0.57 -15.24 -4.64
CA SER A 67 -0.36 -16.61 -5.08
C SER A 67 -1.44 -17.49 -4.45
N VAL A 68 -2.32 -18.02 -5.26
CA VAL A 68 -3.37 -18.95 -4.82
C VAL A 68 -2.76 -20.33 -4.71
N SER A 69 -2.74 -20.87 -3.49
CA SER A 69 -2.12 -22.16 -3.18
C SER A 69 -3.13 -23.16 -2.62
N ALA A 70 -2.85 -24.45 -2.81
CA ALA A 70 -3.68 -25.51 -2.27
C ALA A 70 -3.55 -25.59 -0.74
N ALA A 71 -4.67 -25.59 -0.05
CA ALA A 71 -4.71 -25.79 1.41
C ALA A 71 -4.70 -27.27 1.81
N VAL A 72 -5.13 -28.16 0.90
CA VAL A 72 -5.07 -29.63 1.03
C VAL A 72 -4.36 -30.21 -0.18
N ALA A 73 -3.83 -31.42 -0.05
CA ALA A 73 -3.13 -32.11 -1.14
C ALA A 73 -4.05 -33.09 -1.84
N GLY A 74 -3.92 -33.23 -3.16
CA GLY A 74 -4.71 -34.19 -3.95
C GLY A 74 -4.49 -34.01 -5.44
N PRO A 75 -5.01 -34.95 -6.27
CA PRO A 75 -5.01 -34.81 -7.71
C PRO A 75 -6.02 -33.77 -8.16
N ILE A 76 -5.69 -33.00 -9.19
CA ILE A 76 -6.57 -31.98 -9.78
C ILE A 76 -7.57 -32.68 -10.71
N ALA A 77 -8.85 -32.67 -10.32
CA ALA A 77 -9.95 -33.28 -11.07
C ALA A 77 -10.55 -32.32 -12.12
N TRP A 78 -10.48 -31.01 -11.89
CA TRP A 78 -11.06 -30.03 -12.79
C TRP A 78 -10.35 -28.67 -12.67
N ILE A 79 -10.22 -27.99 -13.80
CA ILE A 79 -9.70 -26.62 -13.88
C ILE A 79 -10.70 -25.76 -14.64
N SER A 80 -10.99 -24.55 -14.13
CA SER A 80 -11.87 -23.61 -14.81
C SER A 80 -11.31 -23.20 -16.18
N PRO A 81 -12.14 -23.12 -17.22
CA PRO A 81 -11.75 -22.53 -18.50
C PRO A 81 -11.26 -21.08 -18.37
N SER A 82 -11.74 -20.35 -17.34
CA SER A 82 -11.30 -19.00 -17.00
C SER A 82 -9.89 -18.97 -16.41
N MET A 83 -9.31 -20.11 -16.01
CA MET A 83 -7.98 -20.18 -15.41
C MET A 83 -6.88 -20.17 -16.48
N GLN A 84 -6.84 -19.08 -17.27
CA GLN A 84 -5.85 -18.83 -18.31
C GLN A 84 -5.19 -17.45 -18.09
N ALA A 85 -3.91 -17.33 -18.47
CA ALA A 85 -3.21 -16.07 -18.37
C ALA A 85 -3.94 -14.94 -19.12
N GLY A 86 -4.16 -13.81 -18.43
CA GLY A 86 -4.92 -12.66 -18.93
C GLY A 86 -6.43 -12.74 -18.76
N ALA A 87 -6.99 -13.85 -18.27
CA ALA A 87 -8.43 -13.98 -18.03
C ALA A 87 -8.82 -13.28 -16.71
N TYR A 88 -10.00 -12.65 -16.73
CA TYR A 88 -10.63 -12.08 -15.55
C TYR A 88 -11.44 -13.14 -14.80
N VAL A 89 -11.39 -13.10 -13.47
CA VAL A 89 -12.15 -13.98 -12.57
C VAL A 89 -12.75 -13.16 -11.43
N GLU A 90 -13.95 -13.52 -10.99
CA GLU A 90 -14.65 -12.85 -9.91
C GLU A 90 -14.27 -13.45 -8.54
N GLU A 91 -14.42 -12.65 -7.48
CA GLU A 91 -14.25 -13.11 -6.11
C GLU A 91 -15.15 -14.33 -5.83
N GLY A 92 -14.59 -15.38 -5.26
CA GLY A 92 -15.31 -16.63 -4.95
C GLY A 92 -15.49 -17.57 -6.13
N GLU A 93 -15.12 -17.20 -7.36
CA GLU A 93 -15.14 -18.10 -8.52
C GLU A 93 -14.21 -19.29 -8.28
N VAL A 94 -14.70 -20.50 -8.57
CA VAL A 94 -13.90 -21.73 -8.44
C VAL A 94 -12.91 -21.82 -9.59
N LEU A 95 -11.62 -21.76 -9.27
CA LEU A 95 -10.53 -21.84 -10.24
C LEU A 95 -10.16 -23.29 -10.58
N LEU A 96 -10.09 -24.13 -9.56
CA LEU A 96 -9.86 -25.56 -9.75
C LEU A 96 -10.50 -26.38 -8.62
N ARG A 97 -10.72 -27.68 -8.89
CA ARG A 97 -11.19 -28.66 -7.90
C ARG A 97 -10.22 -29.82 -7.83
N LEU A 98 -9.93 -30.22 -6.62
CA LEU A 98 -9.23 -31.44 -6.34
C LEU A 98 -10.23 -32.60 -6.31
N GLU A 99 -9.76 -33.84 -6.44
CA GLU A 99 -10.61 -35.00 -6.23
C GLU A 99 -11.10 -35.06 -4.79
N SER A 100 -12.43 -35.12 -4.60
CA SER A 100 -13.07 -34.97 -3.28
C SER A 100 -13.42 -36.30 -2.63
N SER A 101 -13.35 -37.43 -3.35
CA SER A 101 -13.85 -38.72 -2.90
C SER A 101 -13.30 -39.20 -1.56
N ASP A 102 -11.99 -38.99 -1.32
CA ASP A 102 -11.36 -39.36 -0.05
C ASP A 102 -11.82 -38.41 1.10
N PHE A 103 -11.95 -37.12 0.82
CA PHE A 103 -12.42 -36.15 1.80
C PHE A 103 -13.91 -36.38 2.15
N GLU A 104 -14.75 -36.71 1.18
CA GLU A 104 -16.15 -37.07 1.41
C GLU A 104 -16.27 -38.32 2.29
N THR A 105 -15.42 -39.31 2.06
CA THR A 105 -15.36 -40.54 2.88
C THR A 105 -14.94 -40.23 4.32
N VAL A 106 -13.93 -39.36 4.52
CA VAL A 106 -13.51 -38.91 5.85
C VAL A 106 -14.62 -38.11 6.55
N LEU A 107 -15.31 -37.21 5.80
CA LEU A 107 -16.44 -36.45 6.34
C LEU A 107 -17.58 -37.39 6.78
N ALA A 108 -17.96 -38.39 5.98
CA ALA A 108 -18.99 -39.35 6.33
C ALA A 108 -18.63 -40.14 7.60
N ARG A 109 -17.35 -40.55 7.73
CA ARG A 109 -16.83 -41.31 8.89
C ARG A 109 -16.87 -40.46 10.15
N THR A 110 -16.39 -39.21 10.08
CA THR A 110 -16.37 -38.32 11.24
C THR A 110 -17.78 -37.86 11.64
N SER A 111 -18.70 -37.72 10.68
CA SER A 111 -20.12 -37.48 10.93
C SER A 111 -20.75 -38.62 11.72
N ALA A 112 -20.49 -39.90 11.32
CA ALA A 112 -20.98 -41.05 12.06
C ALA A 112 -20.40 -41.13 13.48
N SER A 113 -19.11 -40.82 13.65
CA SER A 113 -18.46 -40.77 14.99
C SER A 113 -19.07 -39.68 15.88
N MET A 114 -19.34 -38.49 15.33
CA MET A 114 -20.01 -37.42 16.04
C MET A 114 -21.42 -37.79 16.50
N GLN A 115 -22.21 -38.46 15.60
CA GLN A 115 -23.54 -38.90 15.95
C GLN A 115 -23.53 -39.99 17.05
N GLN A 116 -22.53 -40.91 17.03
CA GLN A 116 -22.35 -41.88 18.11
C GLN A 116 -22.02 -41.17 19.42
N ALA A 117 -21.03 -40.27 19.44
CA ALA A 117 -20.64 -39.50 20.65
C ALA A 117 -21.81 -38.67 21.19
N GLN A 118 -22.64 -38.12 20.31
CA GLN A 118 -23.86 -37.40 20.69
C GLN A 118 -24.85 -38.31 21.41
N ALA A 119 -25.05 -39.51 20.93
CA ALA A 119 -25.96 -40.48 21.55
C ALA A 119 -25.42 -40.97 22.89
N GLU A 120 -24.08 -41.22 23.01
CA GLU A 120 -23.44 -41.58 24.28
C GLU A 120 -23.51 -40.47 25.32
N SER A 121 -23.29 -39.20 24.90
CA SER A 121 -23.42 -38.04 25.80
C SER A 121 -24.86 -37.88 26.28
N SER A 122 -25.84 -37.92 25.39
CA SER A 122 -27.26 -37.80 25.74
C SER A 122 -27.70 -38.92 26.69
N HIS A 123 -27.20 -40.15 26.48
CA HIS A 123 -27.48 -41.27 27.36
C HIS A 123 -26.88 -41.02 28.77
N ALA A 124 -25.64 -40.58 28.86
CA ALA A 124 -24.97 -40.29 30.13
C ALA A 124 -25.64 -39.12 30.88
N ASP A 125 -26.09 -38.11 30.19
CA ASP A 125 -26.83 -36.98 30.77
C ASP A 125 -28.18 -37.41 31.32
N ASN A 126 -28.95 -38.21 30.58
CA ASN A 126 -30.22 -38.77 31.03
C ASN A 126 -30.03 -39.70 32.28
N GLU A 127 -28.94 -40.50 32.30
CA GLU A 127 -28.62 -41.34 33.45
C GLU A 127 -28.21 -40.53 34.69
N LEU A 128 -27.45 -39.44 34.49
CA LEU A 128 -27.14 -38.49 35.56
C LEU A 128 -28.39 -37.84 36.13
N GLU A 129 -29.30 -37.37 35.27
CA GLU A 129 -30.58 -36.75 35.69
C GLU A 129 -31.42 -37.76 36.48
N ARG A 130 -31.54 -38.99 35.98
CA ARG A 130 -32.26 -40.07 36.69
C ARG A 130 -31.68 -40.37 38.05
N LEU A 131 -30.36 -40.52 38.18
CA LEU A 131 -29.70 -40.79 39.44
C LEU A 131 -29.75 -39.60 40.40
N ALA A 132 -29.68 -38.38 39.91
CA ALA A 132 -29.87 -37.17 40.69
C ALA A 132 -31.23 -37.11 41.35
N GLY A 133 -32.31 -37.40 40.59
CA GLY A 133 -33.68 -37.47 41.10
C GLY A 133 -33.88 -38.59 42.15
N LEU A 134 -33.22 -39.75 41.97
CA LEU A 134 -33.24 -40.83 42.96
C LEU A 134 -32.47 -40.47 44.24
N ALA A 135 -31.35 -39.77 44.10
CA ALA A 135 -30.55 -39.31 45.28
C ALA A 135 -31.31 -38.33 46.15
N GLU A 136 -32.11 -37.42 45.55
CA GLU A 136 -33.01 -36.53 46.28
C GLU A 136 -34.02 -37.28 47.14
N GLN A 137 -34.48 -38.44 46.63
CA GLN A 137 -35.37 -39.35 47.36
C GLN A 137 -34.66 -40.30 48.29
N ARG A 138 -33.30 -40.20 48.43
CA ARG A 138 -32.42 -41.09 49.20
C ARG A 138 -32.43 -42.56 48.69
N LEU A 139 -32.71 -42.75 47.38
CA LEU A 139 -32.74 -44.08 46.76
C LEU A 139 -31.50 -44.40 45.92
N ALA A 140 -30.58 -43.47 45.80
CA ALA A 140 -29.25 -43.68 45.19
C ALA A 140 -28.14 -43.32 46.14
N SER A 141 -26.97 -44.00 46.02
CA SER A 141 -25.78 -43.66 46.82
C SER A 141 -25.02 -42.48 46.25
N ASP A 142 -24.28 -41.77 47.10
CA ASP A 142 -23.41 -40.67 46.68
C ASP A 142 -22.35 -41.14 45.68
N SER A 143 -21.84 -42.35 45.78
CA SER A 143 -20.89 -42.95 44.85
C SER A 143 -21.50 -43.11 43.45
N GLN A 144 -22.74 -43.63 43.36
CA GLN A 144 -23.44 -43.77 42.08
C GLN A 144 -23.66 -42.43 41.41
N LEU A 145 -24.04 -41.39 42.16
CA LEU A 145 -24.21 -40.04 41.61
C LEU A 145 -22.87 -39.46 41.12
N GLN A 146 -21.78 -39.64 41.88
CA GLN A 146 -20.46 -39.18 41.45
C GLN A 146 -19.94 -39.92 40.20
N ASP A 147 -20.22 -41.22 40.07
CA ASP A 147 -19.86 -41.99 38.91
C ASP A 147 -20.64 -41.55 37.66
N ALA A 148 -21.94 -41.27 37.78
CA ALA A 148 -22.75 -40.72 36.71
C ALA A 148 -22.29 -39.32 36.27
N ARG A 149 -21.95 -38.43 37.22
CA ARG A 149 -21.38 -37.12 36.93
C ARG A 149 -20.08 -37.21 36.13
N ARG A 150 -19.20 -38.14 36.52
CA ARG A 150 -17.94 -38.38 35.83
C ARG A 150 -18.20 -38.91 34.39
N ALA A 151 -19.14 -39.88 34.27
CA ALA A 151 -19.53 -40.44 32.97
C ALA A 151 -20.09 -39.37 32.02
N ALA A 152 -21.00 -38.51 32.53
CA ALA A 152 -21.55 -37.41 31.75
C ALA A 152 -20.44 -36.44 31.28
N ALA A 153 -19.54 -36.02 32.20
CA ALA A 153 -18.43 -35.15 31.85
C ALA A 153 -17.47 -35.76 30.81
N VAL A 154 -17.14 -37.05 30.92
CA VAL A 154 -16.28 -37.76 29.97
C VAL A 154 -16.96 -37.86 28.59
N ASN A 155 -18.25 -38.22 28.51
CA ASN A 155 -18.96 -38.32 27.25
C ASN A 155 -19.19 -36.95 26.58
N ALA A 156 -19.44 -35.91 27.39
CA ALA A 156 -19.49 -34.53 26.86
C ALA A 156 -18.13 -34.12 26.24
N ALA A 157 -17.00 -34.44 26.86
CA ALA A 157 -15.68 -34.17 26.30
C ALA A 157 -15.42 -34.96 25.01
N LYS A 158 -15.85 -36.23 24.91
CA LYS A 158 -15.75 -37.04 23.69
C LYS A 158 -16.61 -36.46 22.56
N LEU A 159 -17.79 -35.96 22.89
CA LEU A 159 -18.64 -35.29 21.90
C LEU A 159 -17.97 -34.05 21.31
N LEU A 160 -17.35 -33.19 22.15
CA LEU A 160 -16.59 -32.02 21.68
C LEU A 160 -15.43 -32.40 20.76
N ASP A 161 -14.68 -33.47 21.10
CA ASP A 161 -13.60 -33.97 20.26
C ASP A 161 -14.11 -34.46 18.90
N SER A 162 -15.22 -35.23 18.87
CA SER A 162 -15.85 -35.72 17.65
C SER A 162 -16.42 -34.59 16.79
N GLN A 163 -16.99 -33.56 17.42
CA GLN A 163 -17.45 -32.35 16.74
C GLN A 163 -16.28 -31.59 16.08
N ALA A 164 -15.14 -31.45 16.77
CA ALA A 164 -13.95 -30.82 16.23
C ALA A 164 -13.40 -31.60 15.01
N SER A 165 -13.37 -32.94 15.13
CA SER A 165 -12.93 -33.82 14.04
C SER A 165 -13.85 -33.74 12.81
N TYR A 166 -15.16 -33.72 13.01
CA TYR A 166 -16.15 -33.51 11.94
C TYR A 166 -15.97 -32.14 11.28
N LYS A 167 -15.81 -31.09 12.06
CA LYS A 167 -15.58 -29.73 11.52
C LYS A 167 -14.29 -29.64 10.71
N GLN A 168 -13.20 -30.27 11.14
CA GLN A 168 -11.97 -30.36 10.39
C GLN A 168 -12.16 -31.05 9.04
N ALA A 169 -12.85 -32.20 9.00
CA ALA A 169 -13.15 -32.91 7.75
C ALA A 169 -14.02 -32.08 6.80
N GLN A 170 -14.97 -31.33 7.35
CA GLN A 170 -15.80 -30.41 6.56
C GLN A 170 -14.96 -29.29 5.91
N LEU A 171 -14.07 -28.67 6.68
CA LEU A 171 -13.16 -27.63 6.17
C LEU A 171 -12.18 -28.20 5.13
N ASP A 172 -11.69 -29.42 5.32
CA ASP A 172 -10.76 -30.03 4.36
C ASP A 172 -11.47 -30.40 3.05
N LEU A 173 -12.74 -30.81 3.10
CA LEU A 173 -13.56 -31.00 1.90
C LEU A 173 -13.82 -29.64 1.19
N GLU A 174 -14.16 -28.58 1.93
CA GLU A 174 -14.37 -27.27 1.34
C GLU A 174 -13.08 -26.75 0.65
N ARG A 175 -11.92 -27.04 1.21
CA ARG A 175 -10.60 -26.66 0.68
C ARG A 175 -10.18 -27.45 -0.57
N THR A 176 -10.93 -28.46 -0.98
CA THR A 176 -10.74 -29.11 -2.29
C THR A 176 -11.15 -28.21 -3.44
N GLU A 177 -12.01 -27.23 -3.20
CA GLU A 177 -12.32 -26.17 -4.14
C GLU A 177 -11.41 -24.96 -3.88
N ILE A 178 -10.57 -24.63 -4.85
CA ILE A 178 -9.70 -23.47 -4.78
C ILE A 178 -10.38 -22.32 -5.53
N LYS A 179 -10.64 -21.22 -4.80
CA LYS A 179 -11.42 -20.07 -5.27
C LYS A 179 -10.56 -18.82 -5.37
N ALA A 180 -10.97 -17.87 -6.22
CA ALA A 180 -10.37 -16.56 -6.30
C ALA A 180 -10.67 -15.77 -5.00
N PRO A 181 -9.65 -15.18 -4.34
CA PRO A 181 -9.83 -14.45 -3.08
C PRO A 181 -10.37 -13.03 -3.26
N PHE A 182 -10.34 -12.49 -4.48
CA PHE A 182 -10.84 -11.17 -4.87
C PHE A 182 -11.01 -11.13 -6.40
N ASN A 183 -11.64 -10.08 -6.94
CA ASN A 183 -11.72 -9.84 -8.38
C ASN A 183 -10.33 -9.69 -8.97
N ALA A 184 -9.93 -10.59 -9.84
CA ALA A 184 -8.54 -10.68 -10.28
C ALA A 184 -8.39 -10.96 -11.77
N ILE A 185 -7.19 -10.67 -12.27
CA ILE A 185 -6.71 -11.17 -13.56
C ILE A 185 -5.62 -12.20 -13.29
N ILE A 186 -5.67 -13.32 -13.99
CA ILE A 186 -4.70 -14.39 -13.84
C ILE A 186 -3.41 -13.99 -14.55
N GLU A 187 -2.31 -13.94 -13.82
CA GLU A 187 -0.98 -13.71 -14.39
C GLU A 187 -0.44 -15.01 -15.01
N THR A 188 -0.38 -16.07 -14.19
CA THR A 188 0.13 -17.37 -14.63
C THR A 188 -0.63 -18.50 -13.94
N ARG A 189 -0.80 -19.59 -14.67
CA ARG A 189 -1.25 -20.88 -14.14
C ARG A 189 -0.03 -21.81 -13.99
N GLU A 190 0.13 -22.39 -12.81
CA GLU A 190 1.30 -23.21 -12.47
C GLU A 190 0.99 -24.71 -12.37
N VAL A 191 -0.25 -25.11 -12.67
CA VAL A 191 -0.74 -26.48 -12.52
C VAL A 191 -1.49 -26.96 -13.75
N GLU A 192 -1.53 -28.28 -13.94
CA GLU A 192 -2.22 -28.94 -15.05
C GLU A 192 -3.27 -29.96 -14.55
N LEU A 193 -4.27 -30.21 -15.39
CA LEU A 193 -5.31 -31.21 -15.11
C LEU A 193 -4.70 -32.59 -14.90
N GLY A 194 -5.13 -33.32 -13.85
CA GLY A 194 -4.60 -34.60 -13.47
C GLY A 194 -3.27 -34.57 -12.70
N GLN A 195 -2.66 -33.41 -12.56
CA GLN A 195 -1.45 -33.22 -11.73
C GLN A 195 -1.81 -33.38 -10.24
N TYR A 196 -0.91 -33.96 -9.46
CA TYR A 196 -1.01 -33.97 -8.01
C TYR A 196 -0.43 -32.69 -7.45
N ILE A 197 -1.22 -31.95 -6.64
CA ILE A 197 -0.78 -30.74 -5.95
C ILE A 197 -0.56 -31.02 -4.47
N ASN A 198 0.51 -30.46 -3.91
CA ASN A 198 0.81 -30.57 -2.49
C ASN A 198 0.23 -29.38 -1.71
N ARG A 199 0.09 -29.54 -0.39
CA ARG A 199 -0.27 -28.41 0.50
C ARG A 199 0.72 -27.27 0.37
N ALA A 200 0.21 -26.04 0.31
CA ALA A 200 0.97 -24.79 0.12
C ALA A 200 1.69 -24.67 -1.23
N GLN A 201 1.46 -25.58 -2.17
CA GLN A 201 1.94 -25.43 -3.54
C GLN A 201 1.06 -24.41 -4.28
N SER A 202 1.71 -23.47 -4.98
CA SER A 202 1.03 -22.48 -5.81
C SER A 202 0.31 -23.13 -6.98
N ALA A 203 -0.92 -22.71 -7.22
CA ALA A 203 -1.73 -23.15 -8.36
C ALA A 203 -1.80 -22.06 -9.44
N ALA A 204 -1.84 -20.79 -9.04
CA ALA A 204 -1.85 -19.63 -9.92
C ALA A 204 -1.35 -18.39 -9.20
N ILE A 205 -0.88 -17.42 -9.98
CA ILE A 205 -0.59 -16.05 -9.53
C ILE A 205 -1.69 -15.15 -10.09
N LEU A 206 -2.30 -14.34 -9.21
CA LEU A 206 -3.38 -13.42 -9.51
C LEU A 206 -2.96 -12.01 -9.15
N TYR A 207 -3.39 -11.02 -9.93
CA TYR A 207 -3.32 -9.61 -9.55
C TYR A 207 -4.71 -8.98 -9.54
N GLY A 208 -4.95 -8.11 -8.56
CA GLY A 208 -6.23 -7.43 -8.38
C GLY A 208 -6.59 -6.60 -9.61
N ALA A 209 -7.86 -6.71 -10.02
CA ALA A 209 -8.39 -6.01 -11.19
C ALA A 209 -8.94 -4.63 -10.85
N ASP A 210 -9.32 -4.38 -9.60
CA ASP A 210 -10.10 -3.21 -9.19
C ASP A 210 -9.22 -2.01 -8.87
N GLU A 211 -7.98 -2.22 -8.41
CA GLU A 211 -7.10 -1.15 -7.95
C GLU A 211 -5.68 -1.31 -8.52
N VAL A 212 -5.12 -0.17 -8.92
CA VAL A 212 -3.73 -0.08 -9.38
C VAL A 212 -2.95 0.91 -8.52
N GLU A 213 -1.70 0.62 -8.28
CA GLU A 213 -0.75 1.47 -7.58
C GLU A 213 0.27 2.01 -8.56
N VAL A 214 0.55 3.31 -8.48
CA VAL A 214 1.61 3.95 -9.26
C VAL A 214 2.67 4.48 -8.32
N ARG A 215 3.90 3.98 -8.43
CA ARG A 215 5.04 4.48 -7.66
C ARG A 215 5.76 5.56 -8.45
N LEU A 216 5.64 6.80 -7.96
CA LEU A 216 6.27 7.96 -8.56
C LEU A 216 7.53 8.33 -7.76
N PRO A 217 8.74 8.20 -8.33
CA PRO A 217 9.94 8.70 -7.69
C PRO A 217 9.98 10.22 -7.79
N LEU A 218 9.87 10.91 -6.65
CA LEU A 218 9.98 12.36 -6.57
C LEU A 218 11.29 12.76 -5.92
N ALA A 219 11.97 13.76 -6.49
CA ALA A 219 13.14 14.35 -5.84
C ALA A 219 12.69 15.15 -4.60
N ILE A 220 13.43 15.02 -3.49
CA ILE A 220 13.10 15.72 -2.22
C ILE A 220 12.91 17.22 -2.42
N ARG A 221 13.65 17.84 -3.36
CA ARG A 221 13.52 19.26 -3.69
C ARG A 221 12.15 19.63 -4.30
N GLN A 222 11.48 18.67 -4.93
CA GLN A 222 10.18 18.86 -5.58
C GLN A 222 9.01 18.67 -4.61
N LEU A 223 9.23 17.94 -3.50
CA LEU A 223 8.22 17.73 -2.46
C LEU A 223 7.71 19.05 -1.84
N GLY A 224 8.55 20.09 -1.78
CA GLY A 224 8.15 21.40 -1.25
C GLY A 224 7.16 22.17 -2.14
N TYR A 225 6.92 21.71 -3.38
CA TYR A 225 5.97 22.30 -4.33
C TYR A 225 4.65 21.53 -4.41
N LEU A 226 4.56 20.41 -3.73
CA LEU A 226 3.39 19.53 -3.74
C LEU A 226 2.71 19.58 -2.38
N ASP A 227 1.43 19.85 -2.39
CA ASP A 227 0.57 19.71 -1.22
C ASP A 227 0.15 18.25 -1.12
N ILE A 228 1.04 17.41 -0.56
CA ILE A 228 0.77 15.99 -0.37
C ILE A 228 0.22 15.82 1.04
N PRO A 229 -1.02 15.34 1.21
CA PRO A 229 -1.53 14.98 2.51
C PRO A 229 -0.68 13.82 3.07
N LEU A 230 0.17 14.12 4.04
CA LEU A 230 1.00 13.12 4.74
C LEU A 230 0.20 12.31 5.77
N GLY A 231 -1.10 12.27 5.66
CA GLY A 231 -2.01 11.59 6.57
C GLY A 231 -2.90 10.58 5.85
N THR A 232 -3.02 9.43 6.43
CA THR A 232 -3.95 8.31 6.22
C THR A 232 -4.42 8.01 4.79
N ARG A 233 -4.32 6.74 4.44
CA ARG A 233 -4.64 6.09 3.16
C ARG A 233 -5.98 6.47 2.53
N ASP A 234 -6.94 6.94 3.33
CA ASP A 234 -8.30 7.27 2.89
C ASP A 234 -8.41 8.63 2.17
N GLU A 235 -7.46 9.54 2.35
CA GLU A 235 -7.48 10.85 1.70
C GLU A 235 -6.86 10.85 0.29
N LEU A 236 -6.04 9.84 -0.03
CA LEU A 236 -5.35 9.75 -1.33
C LEU A 236 -6.24 9.22 -2.45
N VAL A 237 -7.36 8.57 -2.14
CA VAL A 237 -8.27 7.94 -3.12
C VAL A 237 -9.31 8.93 -3.68
N GLY A 238 -9.46 10.10 -3.08
CA GLY A 238 -10.60 10.99 -3.35
C GLY A 238 -10.42 12.03 -4.45
N ASN A 239 -9.26 12.24 -5.07
CA ASN A 239 -9.00 13.45 -5.87
C ASN A 239 -8.43 13.21 -7.28
N ALA A 240 -8.69 12.10 -7.90
CA ALA A 240 -8.56 11.97 -9.35
C ALA A 240 -9.88 12.43 -10.00
N ALA A 241 -10.05 13.75 -10.16
CA ALA A 241 -11.10 14.27 -11.03
C ALA A 241 -10.68 14.03 -12.49
N PRO A 242 -11.54 13.44 -13.30
CA PRO A 242 -11.30 13.36 -14.74
C PRO A 242 -11.60 14.72 -15.37
N ASP A 243 -10.66 15.25 -16.11
CA ASP A 243 -10.88 16.21 -17.19
C ASP A 243 -10.74 15.52 -18.53
#